data_4b69bcbee4cb17c28870b7204b169013
#
_entry.id   4b69bcbee4cb17c28870b7204b169013
#
_cell.length_a   1.000
_cell.length_b   1.000
_cell.length_c   1.000
_cell.angle_alpha   90.00
_cell.angle_beta   90.00
_cell.angle_gamma   90.00
#
_symmetry.space_group_name_H-M   'P 1'
#
loop_
_entity.id
_entity.type
_entity.pdbx_description
1 polymer ?
#
loop_
_entity_poly.entity_id
_entity_poly.type
_entity_poly.pdbx_seq_one_letter_code
_entity_poly.pdbx_strand_id
1 'polypeptide(L)'
;MDGDYKIDDELSLFTVSKTDKFYSPANKNLYDEKEKDIFRHEQNLIISEKQAVLIMGCGHAGVVNIMQKAEKYRPCFCIGGFHLFNPFTRKSVSKGLLDDIVMELQKYKDTKFYTCHCTGKAAFDYLSHHMNNIYYISC
;
A
#
# COMPACT_ATOMS: atom_id res chain seq x y z
N MET A 1 -10.78 -8.83 -12.72
CA MET A 1 -9.57 -9.44 -13.34
C MET A 1 -8.61 -9.78 -12.22
N ASP A 2 -8.33 -11.02 -12.03
CA ASP A 2 -7.40 -11.49 -10.99
C ASP A 2 -6.04 -11.79 -11.64
N GLY A 3 -4.95 -11.42 -10.96
CA GLY A 3 -3.61 -11.74 -11.37
C GLY A 3 -2.85 -10.59 -12.05
N ASP A 4 -1.71 -10.94 -12.60
CA ASP A 4 -0.82 -9.98 -13.23
C ASP A 4 -1.12 -9.87 -14.72
N TYR A 5 -1.14 -8.64 -15.23
CA TYR A 5 -1.47 -8.36 -16.62
C TYR A 5 -0.58 -7.25 -17.18
N LYS A 6 0.12 -7.55 -18.27
CA LYS A 6 0.87 -6.55 -19.02
C LYS A 6 -0.07 -5.90 -20.05
N ILE A 7 -0.31 -4.60 -19.94
CA ILE A 7 -1.14 -3.84 -20.86
C ILE A 7 -0.34 -3.55 -22.14
N ASP A 8 0.86 -2.99 -21.97
CA ASP A 8 1.82 -2.69 -23.04
C ASP A 8 3.26 -2.67 -22.47
N ASP A 9 4.19 -2.07 -23.16
CA ASP A 9 5.59 -2.04 -22.73
C ASP A 9 5.85 -1.11 -21.53
N GLU A 10 4.96 -0.16 -21.28
CA GLU A 10 5.07 0.82 -20.19
C GLU A 10 4.13 0.49 -19.00
N LEU A 11 2.97 -0.14 -19.27
CA LEU A 11 1.92 -0.32 -18.29
C LEU A 11 1.73 -1.79 -17.91
N SER A 12 1.79 -2.06 -16.63
CA SER A 12 1.52 -3.39 -16.06
C SER A 12 0.63 -3.30 -14.84
N LEU A 13 -0.32 -4.22 -14.74
CA LEU A 13 -1.16 -4.41 -13.56
C LEU A 13 -0.72 -5.64 -12.80
N PHE A 14 -0.83 -5.61 -11.48
CA PHE A 14 -0.64 -6.79 -10.66
C PHE A 14 -1.55 -6.78 -9.43
N THR A 15 -1.84 -7.96 -8.94
CA THR A 15 -2.57 -8.16 -7.69
C THR A 15 -1.65 -8.79 -6.64
N VAL A 16 -1.98 -8.61 -5.38
CA VAL A 16 -1.27 -9.24 -4.26
C VAL A 16 -2.23 -10.15 -3.54
N SER A 17 -1.90 -11.43 -3.46
CA SER A 17 -2.67 -12.39 -2.68
C SER A 17 -2.59 -12.05 -1.20
N LYS A 18 -3.68 -12.32 -0.45
CA LYS A 18 -3.69 -12.18 1.00
C LYS A 18 -2.52 -12.94 1.63
N THR A 19 -1.78 -12.26 2.49
CA THR A 19 -0.72 -12.83 3.30
C THR A 19 -1.07 -12.67 4.78
N ASP A 20 -0.45 -13.47 5.65
CA ASP A 20 -0.63 -13.33 7.10
C ASP A 20 0.14 -12.13 7.66
N LYS A 21 1.17 -11.69 6.95
CA LYS A 21 2.03 -10.58 7.37
C LYS A 21 1.71 -9.31 6.60
N PHE A 22 1.67 -8.17 7.28
CA PHE A 22 1.39 -6.82 6.75
C PHE A 22 0.01 -6.62 6.11
N TYR A 23 -0.87 -7.62 6.13
CA TYR A 23 -2.26 -7.44 5.75
C TYR A 23 -2.96 -6.54 6.77
N SER A 24 -3.59 -5.46 6.32
CA SER A 24 -4.09 -4.45 7.25
C SER A 24 -5.22 -4.98 8.15
N PRO A 25 -5.10 -4.87 9.50
CA PRO A 25 -6.20 -5.17 10.41
C PRO A 25 -7.42 -4.27 10.22
N ALA A 26 -7.27 -3.12 9.55
CA ALA A 26 -8.38 -2.24 9.19
C ALA A 26 -9.35 -2.88 8.21
N ASN A 27 -8.95 -3.95 7.52
CA ASN A 27 -9.82 -4.75 6.67
C ASN A 27 -10.87 -5.58 7.43
N LYS A 28 -10.76 -5.68 8.75
CA LYS A 28 -11.56 -6.62 9.57
C LYS A 28 -13.07 -6.53 9.33
N ASN A 29 -13.57 -5.35 9.00
CA ASN A 29 -15.00 -5.09 8.85
C ASN A 29 -15.42 -4.97 7.38
N LEU A 30 -14.58 -5.38 6.44
CA LEU A 30 -14.87 -5.32 5.01
C LEU A 30 -15.26 -6.70 4.49
N TYR A 31 -16.36 -6.74 3.75
CA TYR A 31 -16.97 -7.96 3.23
C TYR A 31 -17.28 -7.77 1.75
N ASP A 32 -17.09 -8.83 0.98
CA ASP A 32 -17.59 -8.98 -0.38
C ASP A 32 -18.79 -9.93 -0.30
N GLU A 33 -19.98 -9.41 -0.65
CA GLU A 33 -21.28 -10.07 -0.45
C GLU A 33 -21.48 -10.56 1.00
N LYS A 34 -21.23 -11.83 1.30
CA LYS A 34 -21.42 -12.44 2.62
C LYS A 34 -20.12 -12.92 3.29
N GLU A 35 -19.02 -12.89 2.54
CA GLU A 35 -17.72 -13.35 3.02
C GLU A 35 -16.78 -12.20 3.28
N LYS A 36 -15.75 -12.42 4.10
CA LYS A 36 -14.70 -11.42 4.30
C LYS A 36 -13.98 -11.17 2.99
N ASP A 37 -13.89 -9.90 2.61
CA ASP A 37 -13.16 -9.50 1.43
C ASP A 37 -11.67 -9.81 1.60
N ILE A 38 -11.09 -10.53 0.66
CA ILE A 38 -9.66 -10.84 0.59
C ILE A 38 -8.94 -10.02 -0.46
N PHE A 39 -9.65 -9.02 -1.04
CA PHE A 39 -9.12 -8.02 -1.96
C PHE A 39 -8.37 -8.59 -3.18
N ARG A 40 -8.80 -9.72 -3.71
CA ARG A 40 -8.25 -10.28 -4.97
C ARG A 40 -8.44 -9.37 -6.16
N HIS A 41 -9.48 -8.54 -6.11
CA HIS A 41 -9.80 -7.56 -7.14
C HIS A 41 -8.98 -6.28 -7.06
N GLU A 42 -8.24 -6.05 -5.95
CA GLU A 42 -7.39 -4.87 -5.81
C GLU A 42 -6.20 -4.97 -6.76
N GLN A 43 -6.14 -4.04 -7.70
CA GLN A 43 -5.07 -3.98 -8.68
C GLN A 43 -4.13 -2.81 -8.40
N ASN A 44 -2.86 -3.04 -8.67
CA ASN A 44 -1.80 -2.06 -8.58
C ASN A 44 -1.22 -1.84 -9.96
N LEU A 45 -0.98 -0.58 -10.33
CA LEU A 45 -0.46 -0.19 -11.64
C LEU A 45 1.02 0.17 -11.53
N ILE A 46 1.83 -0.42 -12.39
CA ILE A 46 3.20 0.03 -12.66
C ILE A 46 3.21 0.79 -13.97
N ILE A 47 3.78 1.99 -13.94
CA ILE A 47 4.13 2.78 -15.12
C ILE A 47 5.66 2.73 -15.24
N SER A 48 6.16 2.09 -16.30
CA SER A 48 7.59 1.85 -16.53
C SER A 48 8.09 2.76 -17.64
N GLU A 49 8.41 4.00 -17.29
CA GLU A 49 9.11 4.93 -18.16
C GLU A 49 10.56 5.14 -17.69
N LYS A 50 11.12 6.32 -17.87
CA LYS A 50 12.46 6.66 -17.36
C LYS A 50 12.59 6.46 -15.85
N GLN A 51 11.49 6.72 -15.13
CA GLN A 51 11.34 6.44 -13.71
C GLN A 51 10.06 5.62 -13.53
N ALA A 52 10.17 4.49 -12.83
CA ALA A 52 9.00 3.66 -12.57
C ALA A 52 8.14 4.28 -11.46
N VAL A 53 6.83 4.25 -11.68
CA VAL A 53 5.82 4.72 -10.72
C VAL A 53 4.89 3.56 -10.38
N LEU A 54 4.73 3.30 -9.09
CA LEU A 54 3.71 2.41 -8.56
C LEU A 54 2.50 3.24 -8.13
N ILE A 55 1.35 2.93 -8.70
CA ILE A 55 0.06 3.49 -8.29
C ILE A 55 -0.78 2.37 -7.69
N MET A 56 -1.24 2.57 -6.48
CA MET A 56 -2.15 1.67 -5.79
C MET A 56 -3.39 2.43 -5.31
N GLY A 57 -4.48 1.71 -5.08
CA GLY A 57 -5.68 2.27 -4.47
C GLY A 57 -5.50 2.48 -2.96
N CYS A 58 -6.32 1.81 -2.18
CA CYS A 58 -6.25 1.88 -0.72
C CYS A 58 -5.18 0.99 -0.08
N GLY A 59 -4.55 0.10 -0.84
CA GLY A 59 -3.49 -0.76 -0.32
C GLY A 59 -3.97 -1.78 0.72
N HIS A 60 -5.14 -2.37 0.50
CA HIS A 60 -5.75 -3.35 1.42
C HIS A 60 -4.88 -4.59 1.64
N ALA A 61 -4.15 -5.02 0.61
CA ALA A 61 -3.21 -6.13 0.70
C ALA A 61 -1.98 -5.83 1.56
N GLY A 62 -1.80 -4.57 1.98
CA GLY A 62 -0.68 -4.08 2.76
C GLY A 62 0.42 -3.47 1.88
N VAL A 63 0.80 -2.22 2.18
CA VAL A 63 1.80 -1.49 1.39
C VAL A 63 3.14 -2.22 1.29
N VAL A 64 3.57 -2.90 2.34
CA VAL A 64 4.82 -3.69 2.34
C VAL A 64 4.73 -4.83 1.34
N ASN A 65 3.63 -5.59 1.34
CA ASN A 65 3.42 -6.70 0.42
C ASN A 65 3.37 -6.23 -1.04
N ILE A 66 2.72 -5.08 -1.28
CA ILE A 66 2.64 -4.47 -2.60
C ILE A 66 4.02 -4.03 -3.07
N MET A 67 4.79 -3.36 -2.21
CA MET A 67 6.16 -2.94 -2.53
C MET A 67 7.10 -4.12 -2.80
N GLN A 68 7.02 -5.19 -2.02
CA GLN A 68 7.82 -6.41 -2.25
C GLN A 68 7.54 -7.01 -3.63
N LYS A 69 6.26 -7.07 -4.05
CA LYS A 69 5.91 -7.56 -5.39
C LYS A 69 6.36 -6.60 -6.50
N ALA A 70 6.33 -5.29 -6.24
CA ALA A 70 6.76 -4.25 -7.18
C ALA A 70 8.29 -4.07 -7.24
N GLU A 71 9.07 -4.69 -6.38
CA GLU A 71 10.52 -4.46 -6.21
C GLU A 71 11.31 -4.65 -7.51
N LYS A 72 10.94 -5.62 -8.32
CA LYS A 72 11.56 -5.87 -9.63
C LYS A 72 11.51 -4.67 -10.59
N TYR A 73 10.53 -3.79 -10.43
CA TYR A 73 10.36 -2.58 -11.23
C TYR A 73 11.13 -1.38 -10.67
N ARG A 74 11.66 -1.47 -9.44
CA ARG A 74 12.38 -0.39 -8.75
C ARG A 74 11.62 0.94 -8.76
N PRO A 75 10.37 1.01 -8.25
CA PRO A 75 9.59 2.23 -8.34
C PRO A 75 10.26 3.39 -7.59
N CYS A 76 10.45 4.51 -8.30
CA CYS A 76 10.93 5.76 -7.70
C CYS A 76 9.84 6.48 -6.92
N PHE A 77 8.57 6.22 -7.28
CA PHE A 77 7.40 6.78 -6.64
C PHE A 77 6.41 5.66 -6.33
N CYS A 78 5.85 5.69 -5.13
CA CYS A 78 4.73 4.85 -4.71
C CYS A 78 3.61 5.77 -4.26
N ILE A 79 2.47 5.74 -4.94
CA ILE A 79 1.34 6.66 -4.74
C ILE A 79 0.10 5.84 -4.38
N GLY A 80 -0.53 6.14 -3.26
CA GLY A 80 -1.78 5.51 -2.84
C GLY A 80 -1.97 5.45 -1.33
N GLY A 81 -3.10 4.93 -0.90
CA GLY A 81 -3.43 4.74 0.51
C GLY A 81 -2.72 3.52 1.10
N PHE A 82 -2.46 3.55 2.41
CA PHE A 82 -1.85 2.41 3.12
C PHE A 82 -2.85 1.65 3.98
N HIS A 83 -4.11 2.08 3.97
CA HIS A 83 -5.21 1.46 4.71
C HIS A 83 -4.88 1.12 6.17
N LEU A 84 -4.36 2.10 6.91
CA LEU A 84 -3.93 1.93 8.30
C LEU A 84 -4.91 2.52 9.31
N PHE A 85 -6.05 3.02 8.83
CA PHE A 85 -7.12 3.57 9.63
C PHE A 85 -8.42 2.81 9.39
N ASN A 86 -9.07 2.37 10.46
CA ASN A 86 -10.36 1.71 10.39
C ASN A 86 -11.48 2.75 10.59
N PRO A 87 -12.30 3.06 9.57
CA PRO A 87 -13.33 4.08 9.65
C PRO A 87 -14.49 3.70 10.61
N PHE A 88 -14.72 2.41 10.83
CA PHE A 88 -15.79 1.93 11.73
C PHE A 88 -15.41 2.08 13.20
N THR A 89 -14.20 1.71 13.56
CA THR A 89 -13.69 1.84 14.94
C THR A 89 -13.06 3.20 15.21
N ARG A 90 -12.79 3.97 14.16
CA ARG A 90 -12.06 5.25 14.19
C ARG A 90 -10.68 5.15 14.83
N LYS A 91 -10.02 4.00 14.68
CA LYS A 91 -8.70 3.73 15.26
C LYS A 91 -7.68 3.45 14.17
N SER A 92 -6.46 3.89 14.42
CA SER A 92 -5.28 3.50 13.67
C SER A 92 -4.85 2.08 14.04
N VAL A 93 -4.08 1.44 13.18
CA VAL A 93 -3.42 0.16 13.49
C VAL A 93 -2.45 0.30 14.66
N SER A 94 -2.00 -0.82 15.24
CA SER A 94 -1.12 -0.82 16.39
C SER A 94 0.24 -0.19 16.10
N LYS A 95 0.87 0.36 17.12
CA LYS A 95 2.24 0.88 17.04
C LYS A 95 3.23 -0.19 16.59
N GLY A 96 3.08 -1.44 17.07
CA GLY A 96 3.95 -2.55 16.67
C GLY A 96 3.89 -2.82 15.16
N LEU A 97 2.71 -2.77 14.56
CA LEU A 97 2.57 -2.91 13.11
C LEU A 97 3.19 -1.71 12.36
N LEU A 98 3.04 -0.49 12.90
CA LEU A 98 3.68 0.69 12.31
C LEU A 98 5.21 0.59 12.37
N ASP A 99 5.78 0.10 13.46
CA ASP A 99 7.23 -0.14 13.59
C ASP A 99 7.71 -1.15 12.53
N ASP A 100 6.98 -2.24 12.35
CA ASP A 100 7.30 -3.25 11.35
C ASP A 100 7.23 -2.69 9.92
N ILE A 101 6.20 -1.88 9.63
CA ILE A 101 6.06 -1.21 8.32
C ILE A 101 7.23 -0.25 8.08
N VAL A 102 7.59 0.58 9.05
CA VAL A 102 8.75 1.49 8.97
C VAL A 102 10.01 0.70 8.63
N MET A 103 10.27 -0.37 9.36
CA MET A 103 11.46 -1.21 9.17
C MET A 103 11.56 -1.76 7.74
N GLU A 104 10.44 -2.21 7.17
CA GLU A 104 10.41 -2.73 5.81
C GLU A 104 10.50 -1.62 4.76
N LEU A 105 9.73 -0.54 4.90
CA LEU A 105 9.73 0.55 3.92
C LEU A 105 11.03 1.35 3.89
N GLN A 106 11.78 1.42 4.99
CA GLN A 106 13.11 2.04 5.04
C GLN A 106 14.14 1.36 4.14
N LYS A 107 13.90 0.13 3.69
CA LYS A 107 14.75 -0.56 2.70
C LYS A 107 14.69 0.10 1.32
N TYR A 108 13.60 0.80 1.01
CA TYR A 108 13.35 1.47 -0.28
C TYR A 108 13.77 2.94 -0.24
N LYS A 109 15.06 3.19 -0.08
CA LYS A 109 15.63 4.53 0.10
C LYS A 109 15.44 5.47 -1.09
N ASP A 110 15.35 4.88 -2.29
CA ASP A 110 15.20 5.62 -3.55
C ASP A 110 13.74 5.80 -3.95
N THR A 111 12.80 5.25 -3.19
CA THR A 111 11.36 5.41 -3.42
C THR A 111 10.80 6.55 -2.57
N LYS A 112 10.05 7.46 -3.20
CA LYS A 112 9.23 8.46 -2.50
C LYS A 112 7.80 7.94 -2.37
N PHE A 113 7.31 7.90 -1.14
CA PHE A 113 5.95 7.43 -0.84
C PHE A 113 5.01 8.62 -0.71
N TYR A 114 3.96 8.64 -1.51
CA TYR A 114 2.88 9.62 -1.43
C TYR A 114 1.60 8.92 -0.99
N THR A 115 1.14 9.22 0.22
CA THR A 115 -0.03 8.55 0.80
C THR A 115 -1.18 9.51 1.04
N CYS A 116 -2.37 8.98 1.29
CA CYS A 116 -3.61 9.74 1.39
C CYS A 116 -4.58 9.21 2.45
N HIS A 117 -5.80 9.68 2.43
CA HIS A 117 -6.85 9.59 3.45
C HIS A 117 -6.97 8.27 4.23
N CYS A 118 -6.94 7.10 3.58
CA CYS A 118 -7.15 5.81 4.27
C CYS A 118 -5.95 5.35 5.11
N THR A 119 -4.80 6.00 4.97
CA THR A 119 -3.67 5.82 5.87
C THR A 119 -4.00 6.31 7.28
N GLY A 120 -4.79 7.37 7.38
CA GLY A 120 -5.15 8.01 8.64
C GLY A 120 -4.03 8.93 9.15
N LYS A 121 -4.45 10.03 9.78
CA LYS A 121 -3.52 11.07 10.25
C LYS A 121 -2.51 10.53 11.28
N ALA A 122 -2.98 9.77 12.26
CA ALA A 122 -2.11 9.25 13.33
C ALA A 122 -1.04 8.30 12.79
N ALA A 123 -1.41 7.40 11.86
CA ALA A 123 -0.46 6.52 11.21
C ALA A 123 0.54 7.30 10.35
N PHE A 124 0.06 8.27 9.55
CA PHE A 124 0.94 9.13 8.77
C PHE A 124 1.91 9.92 9.64
N ASP A 125 1.44 10.56 10.71
CA ASP A 125 2.29 11.31 11.63
C ASP A 125 3.39 10.39 12.21
N TYR A 126 3.04 9.16 12.58
CA TYR A 126 4.00 8.18 13.08
C TYR A 126 5.04 7.80 12.01
N LEU A 127 4.61 7.45 10.81
CA LEU A 127 5.49 7.07 9.71
C LEU A 127 6.43 8.22 9.33
N SER A 128 5.91 9.44 9.25
CA SER A 128 6.68 10.64 8.88
C SER A 128 7.74 11.04 9.90
N HIS A 129 7.58 10.67 11.18
CA HIS A 129 8.61 10.84 12.21
C HIS A 129 9.78 9.87 12.06
N HIS A 130 9.57 8.72 11.40
CA HIS A 130 10.57 7.66 11.29
C HIS A 130 11.11 7.50 9.86
N MET A 131 10.47 8.13 8.87
CA MET A 131 10.83 8.06 7.45
C MET A 131 10.93 9.48 6.89
N ASN A 132 11.97 9.75 6.11
CA ASN A 132 12.19 11.04 5.47
C ASN A 132 11.70 11.11 4.01
N ASN A 133 11.15 10.01 3.50
CA ASN A 133 10.72 9.85 2.11
C ASN A 133 9.22 9.55 1.99
N ILE A 134 8.42 9.97 2.96
CA ILE A 134 6.97 9.83 2.95
C ILE A 134 6.29 11.20 3.01
N TYR A 135 5.26 11.39 2.19
CA TYR A 135 4.54 12.64 2.01
C TYR A 135 3.04 12.39 2.01
N TYR A 136 2.26 13.36 2.49
CA TYR A 136 0.80 13.28 2.48
C TYR A 136 0.22 14.07 1.32
N ILE A 137 -0.69 13.45 0.57
CA ILE A 137 -1.47 14.12 -0.47
C ILE A 137 -2.86 14.42 0.11
N SER A 138 -3.19 15.70 0.23
CA SER A 138 -4.56 16.14 0.53
C SER A 138 -5.37 16.19 -0.77
N CYS A 139 -6.49 15.54 -0.77
CA CYS A 139 -7.49 15.62 -1.85
C CYS A 139 -8.51 16.69 -1.53
#